data_25fe4eb7652f96bb13ced2341be8a4de
#
_entry.id   25fe4eb7652f96bb13ced2341be8a4de
#
_cell.length_a   1.000
_cell.length_b   1.000
_cell.length_c   1.000
_cell.angle_alpha   90.00
_cell.angle_beta   90.00
_cell.angle_gamma   90.00
#
_symmetry.space_group_name_H-M   'P 1'
#
loop_
_entity.id
_entity.type
_entity.pdbx_description
1 polymer ?
#
loop_
_entity_poly.entity_id
_entity_poly.type
_entity_poly.pdbx_seq_one_letter_code
_entity_poly.pdbx_strand_id
1 'polypeptide(L)'
;MRLLFLFILGLSPWFVNGQKFGHINSAEILSKVPEIAQADTILRKYQDTLVAAGDSLVGIFQKHVAEYQVESQKGNLAPIAAQKKEDELAKEQEVLRNYENEVKQRLILRREALYKPILDKIDQIVTRIGKDNKYTMIFDSSQPGYLYLSESDNLGPLVLKELGLQ
;
A
#
# COMPACT_ATOMS: atom_id res chain seq x y z
N MET A 1 46.59 -64.17 -16.62
CA MET A 1 46.57 -62.77 -16.10
C MET A 1 45.74 -61.92 -17.05
N ARG A 2 44.48 -61.84 -16.82
CA ARG A 2 43.58 -61.04 -17.64
C ARG A 2 42.47 -60.45 -16.74
N LEU A 3 42.26 -59.11 -16.83
CA LEU A 3 41.06 -58.40 -16.48
C LEU A 3 40.60 -58.39 -15.02
N LEU A 4 41.25 -57.53 -14.24
CA LEU A 4 40.61 -56.95 -13.05
C LEU A 4 40.81 -55.43 -13.10
N PHE A 5 40.33 -54.84 -14.22
CA PHE A 5 40.48 -53.41 -14.50
C PHE A 5 39.12 -52.80 -14.95
N LEU A 6 38.09 -53.10 -14.18
CA LEU A 6 36.77 -52.49 -14.45
C LEU A 6 35.97 -52.50 -13.15
N PHE A 7 35.88 -51.42 -12.48
CA PHE A 7 34.74 -50.97 -11.69
C PHE A 7 35.13 -49.94 -10.61
N ILE A 8 35.96 -48.96 -11.00
CA ILE A 8 36.07 -47.71 -10.24
C ILE A 8 35.46 -46.59 -11.08
N LEU A 9 34.25 -46.84 -11.55
CA LEU A 9 33.46 -45.80 -12.25
C LEU A 9 32.23 -45.54 -11.41
N GLY A 10 32.15 -44.42 -10.72
CA GLY A 10 30.83 -43.85 -10.41
C GLY A 10 30.46 -43.64 -8.96
N LEU A 11 31.40 -43.37 -8.04
CA LEU A 11 31.05 -42.72 -6.77
C LEU A 11 31.58 -41.30 -6.75
N SER A 12 31.25 -40.52 -7.79
CA SER A 12 31.27 -39.07 -7.64
C SER A 12 30.08 -38.70 -6.75
N PRO A 13 30.29 -38.18 -5.53
CA PRO A 13 29.19 -37.59 -4.79
C PRO A 13 28.72 -36.42 -5.60
N TRP A 14 27.64 -36.57 -6.32
CA TRP A 14 26.91 -35.45 -6.87
C TRP A 14 26.41 -34.68 -5.67
N PHE A 15 27.10 -33.58 -5.35
CA PHE A 15 26.59 -32.57 -4.44
C PHE A 15 25.33 -31.98 -5.09
N VAL A 16 24.21 -32.66 -4.95
CA VAL A 16 22.91 -32.11 -5.22
C VAL A 16 22.70 -31.03 -4.16
N ASN A 17 23.06 -29.79 -4.48
CA ASN A 17 22.63 -28.67 -3.69
C ASN A 17 21.11 -28.65 -3.78
N GLY A 18 20.42 -29.21 -2.78
CA GLY A 18 18.97 -29.15 -2.68
C GLY A 18 18.52 -27.70 -2.74
N GLN A 19 17.48 -27.44 -3.51
CA GLN A 19 16.86 -26.11 -3.55
C GLN A 19 16.38 -25.74 -2.15
N LYS A 20 16.83 -24.61 -1.64
CA LYS A 20 16.45 -24.12 -0.33
C LYS A 20 15.31 -23.13 -0.48
N PHE A 21 14.19 -23.40 0.16
CA PHE A 21 13.02 -22.55 0.18
C PHE A 21 12.84 -21.97 1.58
N GLY A 22 12.33 -20.75 1.65
CA GLY A 22 11.96 -20.12 2.91
C GLY A 22 10.64 -19.37 2.76
N HIS A 23 10.09 -18.92 3.86
CA HIS A 23 8.90 -18.07 3.84
C HIS A 23 8.99 -16.97 4.89
N ILE A 24 8.23 -15.92 4.65
CA ILE A 24 7.97 -14.83 5.59
C ILE A 24 6.47 -14.57 5.63
N ASN A 25 5.97 -14.01 6.72
CA ASN A 25 4.66 -13.39 6.76
C ASN A 25 4.85 -11.87 6.75
N SER A 26 4.68 -11.26 5.56
CA SER A 26 4.91 -9.82 5.40
C SER A 26 3.93 -8.99 6.25
N ALA A 27 2.68 -9.42 6.41
CA ALA A 27 1.70 -8.73 7.25
C ALA A 27 2.11 -8.73 8.73
N GLU A 28 2.64 -9.86 9.23
CA GLU A 28 3.17 -9.94 10.60
C GLU A 28 4.39 -9.05 10.79
N ILE A 29 5.33 -9.05 9.84
CA ILE A 29 6.51 -8.19 9.88
C ILE A 29 6.08 -6.72 9.92
N LEU A 30 5.20 -6.30 9.00
CA LEU A 30 4.71 -4.92 8.90
C LEU A 30 4.01 -4.46 10.19
N SER A 31 3.26 -5.35 10.85
CA SER A 31 2.59 -5.02 12.12
C SER A 31 3.55 -4.69 13.27
N LYS A 32 4.80 -5.15 13.17
CA LYS A 32 5.85 -4.94 14.17
C LYS A 32 6.78 -3.77 13.83
N VAL A 33 6.66 -3.19 12.63
CA VAL A 33 7.48 -2.05 12.18
C VAL A 33 6.88 -0.73 12.67
N PRO A 34 7.56 0.02 13.59
CA PRO A 34 7.00 1.26 14.15
C PRO A 34 6.76 2.34 13.11
N GLU A 35 7.56 2.38 12.04
CA GLU A 35 7.44 3.32 10.94
C GLU A 35 6.08 3.18 10.22
N ILE A 36 5.49 1.97 10.20
CA ILE A 36 4.14 1.73 9.64
C ILE A 36 3.08 2.45 10.49
N ALA A 37 3.12 2.32 11.82
CA ALA A 37 2.18 3.00 12.71
C ALA A 37 2.31 4.53 12.61
N GLN A 38 3.52 5.04 12.41
CA GLN A 38 3.76 6.46 12.16
C GLN A 38 3.17 6.89 10.80
N ALA A 39 3.40 6.11 9.74
CA ALA A 39 2.86 6.35 8.41
C ALA A 39 1.32 6.37 8.43
N ASP A 40 0.68 5.43 9.13
CA ASP A 40 -0.77 5.38 9.33
C ASP A 40 -1.28 6.66 10.02
N THR A 41 -0.59 7.10 11.05
CA THR A 41 -0.96 8.31 11.78
C THR A 41 -0.87 9.56 10.90
N ILE A 42 0.20 9.67 10.11
CA ILE A 42 0.39 10.79 9.16
C ILE A 42 -0.68 10.75 8.07
N LEU A 43 -0.95 9.58 7.52
CA LEU A 43 -1.96 9.41 6.47
C LEU A 43 -3.35 9.77 6.97
N ARG A 44 -3.71 9.34 8.19
CA ARG A 44 -4.99 9.68 8.82
C ARG A 44 -5.15 11.19 9.00
N LYS A 45 -4.15 11.86 9.58
CA LYS A 45 -4.18 13.32 9.75
C LYS A 45 -4.31 14.04 8.40
N TYR A 46 -3.63 13.55 7.38
CA TYR A 46 -3.76 14.11 6.03
C TYR A 46 -5.17 13.92 5.47
N GLN A 47 -5.76 12.73 5.65
CA GLN A 47 -7.15 12.46 5.28
C GLN A 47 -8.12 13.40 6.01
N ASP A 48 -7.97 13.57 7.33
CA ASP A 48 -8.82 14.47 8.12
C ASP A 48 -8.75 15.92 7.60
N THR A 49 -7.56 16.37 7.20
CA THR A 49 -7.38 17.70 6.59
C THR A 49 -8.14 17.83 5.27
N LEU A 50 -8.09 16.79 4.42
CA LEU A 50 -8.79 16.80 3.14
C LEU A 50 -10.31 16.74 3.34
N VAL A 51 -10.79 15.94 4.30
CA VAL A 51 -12.22 15.87 4.64
C VAL A 51 -12.71 17.22 5.13
N ALA A 52 -12.02 17.86 6.07
CA ALA A 52 -12.40 19.18 6.57
C ALA A 52 -12.46 20.27 5.47
N ALA A 53 -11.54 20.21 4.50
CA ALA A 53 -11.58 21.10 3.35
C ALA A 53 -12.79 20.81 2.44
N GLY A 54 -13.12 19.53 2.23
CA GLY A 54 -14.32 19.11 1.50
C GLY A 54 -15.60 19.57 2.17
N ASP A 55 -15.71 19.39 3.48
CA ASP A 55 -16.87 19.84 4.27
C ASP A 55 -17.06 21.35 4.16
N SER A 56 -15.96 22.11 4.14
CA SER A 56 -16.02 23.56 3.93
C SER A 56 -16.57 23.93 2.56
N LEU A 57 -16.15 23.23 1.50
CA LEU A 57 -16.67 23.42 0.14
C LEU A 57 -18.16 23.09 0.06
N VAL A 58 -18.58 21.97 0.67
CA VAL A 58 -20.00 21.58 0.76
C VAL A 58 -20.81 22.63 1.50
N GLY A 59 -20.31 23.16 2.63
CA GLY A 59 -20.98 24.19 3.40
C GLY A 59 -21.18 25.50 2.60
N ILE A 60 -20.17 25.90 1.82
CA ILE A 60 -20.26 27.07 0.95
C ILE A 60 -21.33 26.86 -0.14
N PHE A 61 -21.29 25.71 -0.81
CA PHE A 61 -22.27 25.36 -1.85
C PHE A 61 -23.70 25.36 -1.30
N GLN A 62 -23.93 24.71 -0.15
CA GLN A 62 -25.25 24.66 0.49
C GLN A 62 -25.75 26.06 0.84
N LYS A 63 -24.88 26.96 1.31
CA LYS A 63 -25.21 28.35 1.58
C LYS A 63 -25.67 29.06 0.31
N HIS A 64 -24.91 28.95 -0.79
CA HIS A 64 -25.25 29.57 -2.06
C HIS A 64 -26.57 29.03 -2.66
N VAL A 65 -26.81 27.71 -2.53
CA VAL A 65 -28.12 27.11 -2.91
C VAL A 65 -29.24 27.69 -2.09
N ALA A 66 -29.11 27.82 -0.77
CA ALA A 66 -30.14 28.38 0.10
C ALA A 66 -30.42 29.89 -0.25
N GLU A 67 -29.35 30.65 -0.48
CA GLU A 67 -29.48 32.07 -0.91
C GLU A 67 -30.23 32.20 -2.24
N TYR A 68 -29.89 31.37 -3.23
CA TYR A 68 -30.59 31.33 -4.50
C TYR A 68 -32.07 30.97 -4.36
N GLN A 69 -32.39 29.97 -3.53
CA GLN A 69 -33.80 29.59 -3.27
C GLN A 69 -34.61 30.72 -2.67
N VAL A 70 -34.04 31.43 -1.68
CA VAL A 70 -34.72 32.60 -1.05
C VAL A 70 -34.93 33.72 -2.04
N GLU A 71 -33.93 34.05 -2.87
CA GLU A 71 -34.04 35.11 -3.89
C GLU A 71 -35.07 34.76 -4.98
N SER A 72 -35.08 33.52 -5.44
CA SER A 72 -36.03 32.99 -6.42
C SER A 72 -37.48 33.05 -5.91
N GLN A 73 -37.72 32.68 -4.63
CA GLN A 73 -39.05 32.71 -4.02
C GLN A 73 -39.63 34.15 -3.87
N LYS A 74 -38.78 35.15 -3.73
CA LYS A 74 -39.19 36.55 -3.66
C LYS A 74 -39.71 37.12 -5.00
N GLY A 75 -39.51 36.37 -6.09
CA GLY A 75 -40.00 36.78 -7.42
C GLY A 75 -39.28 37.97 -8.05
N ASN A 76 -38.21 38.47 -7.43
CA ASN A 76 -37.51 39.67 -7.84
C ASN A 76 -36.28 39.38 -8.73
N LEU A 77 -36.01 38.11 -9.07
CA LEU A 77 -34.83 37.75 -9.84
C LEU A 77 -35.11 37.87 -11.35
N ALA A 78 -34.39 38.77 -12.02
CA ALA A 78 -34.45 38.85 -13.47
C ALA A 78 -34.01 37.55 -14.12
N PRO A 79 -34.61 37.08 -15.24
CA PRO A 79 -34.28 35.79 -15.86
C PRO A 79 -32.78 35.59 -16.14
N ILE A 80 -32.10 36.63 -16.59
CA ILE A 80 -30.65 36.60 -16.85
C ILE A 80 -29.84 36.42 -15.56
N ALA A 81 -30.28 37.04 -14.45
CA ALA A 81 -29.62 36.90 -13.16
C ALA A 81 -29.84 35.49 -12.56
N ALA A 82 -31.03 34.90 -12.74
CA ALA A 82 -31.34 33.56 -12.36
C ALA A 82 -30.44 32.54 -13.09
N GLN A 83 -30.38 32.66 -14.41
CA GLN A 83 -29.51 31.81 -15.24
C GLN A 83 -28.04 31.87 -14.82
N LYS A 84 -27.53 33.09 -14.57
CA LYS A 84 -26.14 33.25 -14.11
C LYS A 84 -25.88 32.54 -12.79
N LYS A 85 -26.82 32.61 -11.81
CA LYS A 85 -26.69 31.92 -10.53
C LYS A 85 -26.76 30.41 -10.67
N GLU A 86 -27.65 29.89 -11.53
CA GLU A 86 -27.71 28.47 -11.85
C GLU A 86 -26.41 27.96 -12.46
N ASP A 87 -25.82 28.71 -13.39
CA ASP A 87 -24.52 28.39 -13.99
C ASP A 87 -23.38 28.44 -12.95
N GLU A 88 -23.43 29.36 -11.99
CA GLU A 88 -22.46 29.41 -10.87
C GLU A 88 -22.60 28.19 -9.96
N LEU A 89 -23.82 27.82 -9.56
CA LEU A 89 -24.08 26.61 -8.75
C LEU A 89 -23.69 25.34 -9.48
N ALA A 90 -23.93 25.24 -10.79
CA ALA A 90 -23.47 24.11 -11.59
C ALA A 90 -21.95 23.96 -11.59
N LYS A 91 -21.22 25.07 -11.70
CA LYS A 91 -19.74 25.06 -11.59
C LYS A 91 -19.25 24.65 -10.21
N GLU A 92 -19.88 25.15 -9.14
CA GLU A 92 -19.54 24.78 -7.78
C GLU A 92 -19.79 23.28 -7.54
N GLN A 93 -20.88 22.73 -8.07
CA GLN A 93 -21.14 21.29 -8.01
C GLN A 93 -20.09 20.48 -8.77
N GLU A 94 -19.60 20.98 -9.89
CA GLU A 94 -18.50 20.37 -10.63
C GLU A 94 -17.19 20.38 -9.82
N VAL A 95 -16.89 21.50 -9.15
CA VAL A 95 -15.73 21.63 -8.25
C VAL A 95 -15.79 20.58 -7.15
N LEU A 96 -16.96 20.35 -6.52
CA LEU A 96 -17.15 19.34 -5.50
C LEU A 96 -16.86 17.92 -6.03
N ARG A 97 -17.40 17.58 -7.21
CA ARG A 97 -17.14 16.26 -7.84
C ARG A 97 -15.66 16.08 -8.17
N ASN A 98 -15.02 17.12 -8.69
CA ASN A 98 -13.60 17.09 -9.00
C ASN A 98 -12.75 16.95 -7.74
N TYR A 99 -13.12 17.64 -6.66
CA TYR A 99 -12.46 17.56 -5.37
C TYR A 99 -12.49 16.13 -4.80
N GLU A 100 -13.62 15.42 -4.86
CA GLU A 100 -13.72 14.03 -4.42
C GLU A 100 -12.72 13.13 -5.16
N ASN A 101 -12.61 13.29 -6.47
CA ASN A 101 -11.65 12.52 -7.27
C ASN A 101 -10.19 12.91 -6.94
N GLU A 102 -9.93 14.19 -6.74
CA GLU A 102 -8.63 14.70 -6.35
C GLU A 102 -8.21 14.16 -4.98
N VAL A 103 -9.11 14.12 -3.99
CA VAL A 103 -8.87 13.54 -2.66
C VAL A 103 -8.42 12.08 -2.76
N LYS A 104 -9.11 11.27 -3.58
CA LYS A 104 -8.74 9.86 -3.80
C LYS A 104 -7.31 9.75 -4.34
N GLN A 105 -6.97 10.55 -5.36
CA GLN A 105 -5.64 10.54 -5.96
C GLN A 105 -4.56 11.02 -4.96
N ARG A 106 -4.83 12.09 -4.24
CA ARG A 106 -3.91 12.62 -3.23
C ARG A 106 -3.63 11.60 -2.12
N LEU A 107 -4.65 10.86 -1.66
CA LEU A 107 -4.50 9.82 -0.65
C LEU A 107 -3.66 8.63 -1.17
N ILE A 108 -3.88 8.20 -2.42
CA ILE A 108 -3.09 7.14 -3.04
C ILE A 108 -1.61 7.55 -3.10
N LEU A 109 -1.32 8.74 -3.64
CA LEU A 109 0.05 9.25 -3.76
C LEU A 109 0.71 9.43 -2.39
N ARG A 110 -0.03 9.95 -1.40
CA ARG A 110 0.49 10.13 -0.04
C ARG A 110 0.80 8.81 0.62
N ARG A 111 -0.08 7.82 0.46
CA ARG A 111 0.15 6.46 0.94
C ARG A 111 1.42 5.87 0.33
N GLU A 112 1.52 5.90 -0.99
CA GLU A 112 2.70 5.39 -1.70
C GLU A 112 3.98 6.05 -1.19
N ALA A 113 4.01 7.38 -1.08
CA ALA A 113 5.16 8.11 -0.59
C ALA A 113 5.58 7.73 0.85
N LEU A 114 4.61 7.38 1.71
CA LEU A 114 4.88 7.00 3.10
C LEU A 114 5.32 5.53 3.23
N TYR A 115 4.69 4.62 2.48
CA TYR A 115 4.90 3.19 2.65
C TYR A 115 6.05 2.66 1.80
N LYS A 116 6.23 3.19 0.58
CA LYS A 116 7.24 2.69 -0.34
C LYS A 116 8.64 2.60 0.27
N PRO A 117 9.19 3.62 0.96
CA PRO A 117 10.54 3.51 1.53
C PRO A 117 10.64 2.43 2.62
N ILE A 118 9.56 2.16 3.35
CA ILE A 118 9.52 1.11 4.38
C ILE A 118 9.51 -0.26 3.73
N LEU A 119 8.66 -0.43 2.72
CA LEU A 119 8.56 -1.68 1.95
C LEU A 119 9.86 -1.98 1.22
N ASP A 120 10.47 -0.99 0.57
CA ASP A 120 11.75 -1.12 -0.12
C ASP A 120 12.87 -1.57 0.84
N LYS A 121 12.89 -1.06 2.08
CA LYS A 121 13.85 -1.47 3.12
C LYS A 121 13.67 -2.93 3.50
N ILE A 122 12.43 -3.38 3.70
CA ILE A 122 12.11 -4.78 4.02
C ILE A 122 12.50 -5.70 2.87
N ASP A 123 12.16 -5.32 1.62
CA ASP A 123 12.50 -6.08 0.42
C ASP A 123 14.02 -6.26 0.24
N GLN A 124 14.80 -5.19 0.48
CA GLN A 124 16.25 -5.26 0.46
C GLN A 124 16.80 -6.22 1.51
N ILE A 125 16.23 -6.23 2.72
CA ILE A 125 16.63 -7.15 3.79
C ILE A 125 16.31 -8.60 3.40
N VAL A 126 15.09 -8.87 2.93
CA VAL A 126 14.67 -10.21 2.48
C VAL A 126 15.55 -10.69 1.33
N THR A 127 15.81 -9.83 0.35
CA THR A 127 16.70 -10.14 -0.77
C THR A 127 18.12 -10.47 -0.31
N ARG A 128 18.67 -9.72 0.64
CA ARG A 128 19.99 -9.97 1.21
C ARG A 128 20.02 -11.29 1.94
N ILE A 129 19.05 -11.55 2.83
CA ILE A 129 18.91 -12.83 3.55
C ILE A 129 18.86 -14.00 2.55
N GLY A 130 18.07 -13.86 1.49
CA GLY A 130 17.94 -14.86 0.44
C GLY A 130 19.28 -15.18 -0.22
N LYS A 131 20.03 -14.18 -0.63
CA LYS A 131 21.34 -14.33 -1.27
C LYS A 131 22.38 -14.93 -0.32
N ASP A 132 22.51 -14.36 0.88
CA ASP A 132 23.56 -14.74 1.83
C ASP A 132 23.38 -16.18 2.34
N ASN A 133 22.14 -16.63 2.47
CA ASN A 133 21.79 -17.97 2.94
C ASN A 133 21.48 -18.96 1.80
N LYS A 134 21.69 -18.54 0.53
CA LYS A 134 21.51 -19.36 -0.68
C LYS A 134 20.09 -19.94 -0.82
N TYR A 135 19.08 -19.16 -0.46
CA TYR A 135 17.70 -19.53 -0.74
C TYR A 135 17.42 -19.41 -2.25
N THR A 136 16.76 -20.40 -2.79
CA THR A 136 16.29 -20.39 -4.19
C THR A 136 15.07 -19.49 -4.34
N MET A 137 14.15 -19.53 -3.36
CA MET A 137 12.94 -18.73 -3.31
C MET A 137 12.55 -18.44 -1.86
N ILE A 138 11.96 -17.29 -1.61
CA ILE A 138 11.31 -16.92 -0.36
C ILE A 138 9.87 -16.54 -0.69
N PHE A 139 8.92 -17.22 -0.06
CA PHE A 139 7.49 -17.01 -0.29
C PHE A 139 6.91 -16.07 0.76
N ASP A 140 5.90 -15.30 0.36
CA ASP A 140 5.11 -14.53 1.31
C ASP A 140 3.86 -15.31 1.74
N SER A 141 3.84 -15.77 2.97
CA SER A 141 2.74 -16.53 3.55
C SER A 141 1.56 -15.67 4.05
N SER A 142 1.65 -14.34 3.94
CA SER A 142 0.51 -13.45 4.19
C SER A 142 -0.59 -13.59 3.14
N GLN A 143 -0.24 -14.12 1.96
CA GLN A 143 -1.18 -14.38 0.87
C GLN A 143 -1.78 -15.79 1.00
N PRO A 144 -3.06 -15.98 0.67
CA PRO A 144 -3.68 -17.30 0.67
C PRO A 144 -3.05 -18.19 -0.41
N GLY A 145 -3.01 -19.52 -0.16
CA GLY A 145 -2.54 -20.51 -1.13
C GLY A 145 -1.58 -21.54 -0.57
N TYR A 146 -1.09 -21.38 0.65
CA TYR A 146 -0.23 -22.35 1.32
C TYR A 146 -1.06 -23.19 2.28
N LEU A 147 -1.00 -24.53 2.15
CA LEU A 147 -1.66 -25.47 3.06
C LEU A 147 -0.78 -25.87 4.24
N TYR A 148 0.53 -25.84 4.03
CA TYR A 148 1.53 -26.16 5.02
C TYR A 148 2.85 -25.44 4.72
N LEU A 149 3.46 -24.88 5.74
CA LEU A 149 4.82 -24.31 5.73
C LEU A 149 5.53 -24.78 7.01
N SER A 150 6.77 -25.23 6.85
CA SER A 150 7.58 -25.65 8.01
C SER A 150 8.06 -24.41 8.78
N GLU A 151 7.91 -24.43 10.10
CA GLU A 151 8.40 -23.35 10.96
C GLU A 151 9.94 -23.18 10.88
N SER A 152 10.67 -24.26 10.59
CA SER A 152 12.12 -24.21 10.39
C SER A 152 12.55 -23.33 9.20
N ASP A 153 11.65 -23.09 8.27
CA ASP A 153 11.89 -22.30 7.06
C ASP A 153 11.31 -20.88 7.15
N ASN A 154 10.81 -20.51 8.34
CA ASN A 154 10.28 -19.17 8.64
C ASN A 154 11.44 -18.19 8.87
N LEU A 155 11.56 -17.22 7.97
CA LEU A 155 12.60 -16.18 8.01
C LEU A 155 12.12 -14.89 8.69
N GLY A 156 10.86 -14.82 9.12
CA GLY A 156 10.29 -13.64 9.79
C GLY A 156 11.13 -13.15 10.96
N PRO A 157 11.52 -14.01 11.92
CA PRO A 157 12.38 -13.62 13.04
C PRO A 157 13.73 -13.04 12.59
N LEU A 158 14.33 -13.60 11.54
CA LEU A 158 15.59 -13.09 10.99
C LEU A 158 15.42 -11.70 10.35
N VAL A 159 14.32 -11.49 9.61
CA VAL A 159 13.99 -10.17 9.03
C VAL A 159 13.78 -9.14 10.13
N LEU A 160 13.04 -9.47 11.20
CA LEU A 160 12.81 -8.57 12.33
C LEU A 160 14.12 -8.21 13.04
N LYS A 161 15.01 -9.17 13.23
CA LYS A 161 16.35 -8.94 13.79
C LYS A 161 17.16 -7.96 12.94
N GLU A 162 17.18 -8.14 11.63
CA GLU A 162 17.86 -7.24 10.69
C GLU A 162 17.24 -5.83 10.63
N LEU A 163 15.95 -5.72 10.97
CA LEU A 163 15.27 -4.44 11.15
C LEU A 163 15.56 -3.78 12.51
N GLY A 164 16.21 -4.49 13.44
CA GLY A 164 16.48 -4.01 14.81
C GLY A 164 15.25 -4.06 15.71
N LEU A 165 14.31 -4.95 15.45
CA LEU A 165 13.01 -5.08 16.16
C LEU A 165 12.94 -6.30 17.09
N GLN A 166 14.08 -6.91 17.41
CA GLN A 166 14.23 -8.00 18.39
C GLN A 166 15.26 -7.63 19.42
#